data_34de2cc6b4382f668734bba843dcdd2c
#
_entry.id   34de2cc6b4382f668734bba843dcdd2c
#
_cell.length_a   1.000
_cell.length_b   1.000
_cell.length_c   1.000
_cell.angle_alpha   90.00
_cell.angle_beta   90.00
_cell.angle_gamma   90.00
#
_symmetry.space_group_name_H-M   'P 1'
#
loop_
_entity.id
_entity.type
_entity.pdbx_description
1 polymer ?
#
loop_
_entity_poly.entity_id
_entity_poly.type
_entity_poly.pdbx_seq_one_letter_code
_entity_poly.pdbx_strand_id
1 'polypeptide(L)'
;MKKNVRLILCCAAVVMLAAGCGKKSDTTETTTAAETTEAEITDKGEVTKLGQYKGIEVTKEDTTVTDAELDQRIASILQANPEITEITDRSAQNGDTVNIDYVGMKDGVAFDGGTAEGYDLELGSDAFIDGFEDGLIGANVGEERSLNLTFPEDYGNADLAGQAVVFDVTVNKIEEKKNAILDDAFVQRVSDFSTVDEFKDRKSVV
;
A
#
# COMPACT_ATOMS: atom_id res chain seq x y z
N MET A 1 26.21 -12.68 30.56
CA MET A 1 26.89 -13.93 30.26
C MET A 1 26.49 -14.45 28.90
N LYS A 2 27.51 -14.63 28.01
CA LYS A 2 27.56 -15.41 26.75
C LYS A 2 26.50 -15.08 25.65
N LYS A 3 26.82 -14.23 24.72
CA LYS A 3 27.40 -14.24 23.34
C LYS A 3 27.29 -15.60 22.63
N ASN A 4 26.54 -15.62 21.49
CA ASN A 4 26.89 -16.48 20.37
C ASN A 4 26.56 -15.76 19.03
N VAL A 5 27.62 -15.24 18.46
CA VAL A 5 27.77 -14.81 17.07
C VAL A 5 28.05 -16.06 16.25
N ARG A 6 27.32 -16.31 15.19
CA ARG A 6 27.70 -17.26 14.13
C ARG A 6 27.94 -16.50 12.83
N LEU A 7 29.22 -16.30 12.60
CA LEU A 7 29.83 -15.87 11.36
C LEU A 7 29.84 -17.05 10.39
N ILE A 8 29.26 -16.89 9.19
CA ILE A 8 29.46 -17.82 8.07
C ILE A 8 30.23 -17.07 6.99
N LEU A 9 31.48 -17.49 6.89
CA LEU A 9 32.43 -17.13 5.88
C LEU A 9 32.13 -17.95 4.61
N CYS A 10 31.99 -17.32 3.46
CA CYS A 10 32.02 -18.03 2.19
C CYS A 10 33.03 -17.40 1.25
N CYS A 11 33.93 -18.24 0.83
CA CYS A 11 35.17 -17.98 0.12
C CYS A 11 34.93 -17.40 -1.29
N ALA A 12 35.79 -16.42 -1.59
CA ALA A 12 36.10 -15.96 -2.93
C ALA A 12 37.05 -16.96 -3.61
N ALA A 13 36.76 -17.28 -4.87
CA ALA A 13 37.74 -17.85 -5.79
C ALA A 13 37.83 -16.91 -7.01
N VAL A 14 38.93 -16.19 -7.02
CA VAL A 14 39.44 -15.41 -8.16
C VAL A 14 40.19 -16.37 -9.06
N VAL A 15 39.86 -16.38 -10.35
CA VAL A 15 40.78 -16.87 -11.39
C VAL A 15 40.93 -15.76 -12.44
N MET A 16 42.10 -15.12 -12.39
CA MET A 16 42.66 -14.35 -13.50
C MET A 16 43.29 -15.28 -14.52
N LEU A 17 43.06 -15.02 -15.80
CA LEU A 17 44.10 -15.26 -16.80
C LEU A 17 43.95 -14.30 -17.99
N ALA A 18 45.10 -13.86 -18.43
CA ALA A 18 45.44 -12.69 -19.20
C ALA A 18 45.35 -12.84 -20.72
N ALA A 19 45.31 -11.69 -21.33
CA ALA A 19 46.01 -11.23 -22.52
C ALA A 19 45.71 -11.81 -23.91
N GLY A 20 45.35 -10.88 -24.79
CA GLY A 20 45.37 -11.09 -26.26
C GLY A 20 44.96 -9.85 -27.04
N CYS A 21 45.93 -9.06 -27.41
CA CYS A 21 45.86 -7.88 -28.26
C CYS A 21 45.53 -8.23 -29.73
N GLY A 22 44.69 -7.42 -30.45
CA GLY A 22 44.66 -7.55 -31.92
C GLY A 22 43.52 -6.84 -32.65
N LYS A 23 43.67 -5.53 -32.91
CA LYS A 23 43.46 -4.79 -34.19
C LYS A 23 42.21 -4.99 -35.05
N LYS A 24 41.46 -3.88 -35.16
CA LYS A 24 40.75 -3.26 -36.32
C LYS A 24 40.37 -4.11 -37.54
N SER A 25 39.07 -4.09 -37.90
CA SER A 25 38.54 -3.60 -39.18
C SER A 25 37.07 -3.90 -39.35
N ASP A 26 36.29 -2.87 -39.51
CA ASP A 26 35.27 -2.61 -40.55
C ASP A 26 34.34 -3.73 -41.06
N THR A 27 33.05 -3.38 -41.03
CA THR A 27 32.00 -3.54 -42.06
C THR A 27 31.23 -4.87 -42.14
N THR A 28 29.93 -4.67 -42.17
CA THR A 28 28.88 -5.39 -42.88
C THR A 28 28.02 -6.37 -42.06
N GLU A 29 26.76 -5.97 -42.01
CA GLU A 29 25.61 -6.79 -41.68
C GLU A 29 25.70 -8.22 -42.24
N THR A 30 25.49 -9.17 -41.37
CA THR A 30 24.93 -10.46 -41.81
C THR A 30 24.18 -11.08 -40.66
N THR A 31 22.88 -11.16 -40.80
CA THR A 31 21.97 -11.98 -40.07
C THR A 31 22.55 -13.39 -39.89
N THR A 32 22.98 -13.72 -38.68
CA THR A 32 23.38 -15.10 -38.40
C THR A 32 22.42 -15.69 -37.39
N ALA A 33 21.76 -16.72 -37.84
CA ALA A 33 20.89 -17.59 -37.07
C ALA A 33 21.53 -17.99 -35.72
N ALA A 34 20.76 -17.85 -34.68
CA ALA A 34 21.13 -18.35 -33.35
C ALA A 34 21.36 -19.86 -33.44
N GLU A 35 22.59 -20.24 -33.19
CA GLU A 35 23.00 -21.64 -33.01
C GLU A 35 22.35 -22.15 -31.71
N THR A 36 21.44 -23.09 -31.88
CA THR A 36 20.79 -23.82 -30.79
C THR A 36 21.82 -24.75 -30.18
N THR A 37 22.31 -24.45 -28.98
CA THR A 37 23.03 -25.39 -28.15
C THR A 37 22.08 -26.52 -27.78
N GLU A 38 22.31 -27.72 -28.33
CA GLU A 38 21.70 -28.94 -27.87
C GLU A 38 22.06 -29.19 -26.41
N ALA A 39 21.06 -29.08 -25.55
CA ALA A 39 21.16 -29.59 -24.20
C ALA A 39 21.02 -31.13 -24.27
N GLU A 40 22.08 -31.86 -23.94
CA GLU A 40 22.02 -33.31 -23.77
C GLU A 40 21.03 -33.67 -22.65
N ILE A 41 19.85 -34.16 -23.04
CA ILE A 41 18.89 -34.70 -22.09
C ILE A 41 19.28 -36.15 -21.85
N THR A 42 19.89 -36.42 -20.70
CA THR A 42 20.31 -37.76 -20.26
C THR A 42 19.25 -38.53 -19.51
N ASP A 43 17.96 -38.21 -19.68
CA ASP A 43 16.89 -39.05 -19.12
C ASP A 43 16.07 -39.69 -20.21
N LYS A 44 15.80 -41.02 -20.02
CA LYS A 44 15.21 -41.93 -20.97
C LYS A 44 13.70 -41.73 -21.15
N GLY A 45 13.30 -40.56 -21.57
CA GLY A 45 11.97 -40.27 -22.06
C GLY A 45 11.98 -40.28 -23.60
N GLU A 46 11.43 -41.31 -24.20
CA GLU A 46 11.26 -41.38 -25.65
C GLU A 46 10.19 -40.37 -26.07
N VAL A 47 10.61 -39.24 -26.71
CA VAL A 47 9.69 -38.26 -27.27
C VAL A 47 9.14 -38.85 -28.56
N THR A 48 7.98 -39.48 -28.48
CA THR A 48 7.35 -40.20 -29.62
C THR A 48 6.69 -39.27 -30.63
N LYS A 49 6.41 -38.02 -30.29
CA LYS A 49 5.88 -37.00 -31.22
C LYS A 49 6.08 -35.57 -30.70
N LEU A 50 6.82 -34.78 -31.44
CA LEU A 50 6.83 -33.32 -31.26
C LEU A 50 5.53 -32.75 -31.83
N GLY A 51 4.77 -32.05 -31.00
CA GLY A 51 3.65 -31.24 -31.47
C GLY A 51 4.12 -30.14 -32.43
N GLN A 52 3.21 -29.61 -33.21
CA GLN A 52 3.50 -28.53 -34.15
C GLN A 52 3.83 -27.24 -33.34
N TYR A 53 5.10 -26.85 -33.31
CA TYR A 53 5.58 -25.66 -32.60
C TYR A 53 5.97 -24.53 -33.55
N LYS A 54 5.95 -24.76 -34.87
CA LYS A 54 6.17 -23.75 -35.91
C LYS A 54 4.83 -23.41 -36.56
N GLY A 55 4.58 -22.11 -36.75
CA GLY A 55 3.35 -21.62 -37.37
C GLY A 55 2.17 -21.52 -36.42
N ILE A 56 2.42 -21.36 -35.10
CA ILE A 56 1.38 -20.96 -34.17
C ILE A 56 1.14 -19.48 -34.42
N GLU A 57 -0.01 -19.16 -34.98
CA GLU A 57 -0.47 -17.77 -35.09
C GLU A 57 -0.91 -17.31 -33.70
N VAL A 58 -0.14 -16.40 -33.12
CA VAL A 58 -0.51 -15.71 -31.89
C VAL A 58 -1.15 -14.39 -32.30
N THR A 59 -2.43 -14.26 -32.06
CA THR A 59 -3.11 -12.97 -32.18
C THR A 59 -2.57 -12.06 -31.08
N LYS A 60 -1.84 -11.01 -31.45
CA LYS A 60 -1.44 -9.98 -30.51
C LYS A 60 -2.72 -9.24 -30.10
N GLU A 61 -3.12 -9.38 -28.86
CA GLU A 61 -4.18 -8.54 -28.31
C GLU A 61 -3.74 -7.09 -28.36
N ASP A 62 -4.67 -6.22 -28.74
CA ASP A 62 -4.44 -4.77 -28.72
C ASP A 62 -4.42 -4.31 -27.29
N THR A 63 -3.22 -3.98 -26.79
CA THR A 63 -3.00 -3.51 -25.42
C THR A 63 -3.02 -1.98 -25.35
N THR A 64 -3.68 -1.30 -26.28
CA THR A 64 -3.85 0.16 -26.21
C THR A 64 -4.77 0.51 -25.04
N VAL A 65 -4.19 1.21 -24.07
CA VAL A 65 -4.94 1.77 -22.95
C VAL A 65 -5.79 2.92 -23.47
N THR A 66 -7.08 2.89 -23.20
CA THR A 66 -8.01 3.97 -23.57
C THR A 66 -7.88 5.16 -22.62
N ASP A 67 -8.25 6.36 -23.07
CA ASP A 67 -8.26 7.54 -22.20
C ASP A 67 -9.16 7.37 -20.99
N ALA A 68 -10.28 6.62 -21.14
CA ALA A 68 -11.18 6.32 -20.02
C ALA A 68 -10.54 5.42 -18.95
N GLU A 69 -9.75 4.43 -19.34
CA GLU A 69 -9.01 3.57 -18.41
C GLU A 69 -7.90 4.35 -17.71
N LEU A 70 -7.25 5.25 -18.44
CA LEU A 70 -6.26 6.16 -17.87
C LEU A 70 -6.87 7.08 -16.82
N ASP A 71 -8.01 7.70 -17.12
CA ASP A 71 -8.72 8.58 -16.19
C ASP A 71 -9.20 7.82 -14.94
N GLN A 72 -9.70 6.59 -15.09
CA GLN A 72 -10.07 5.73 -13.97
C GLN A 72 -8.86 5.40 -13.10
N ARG A 73 -7.71 5.11 -13.71
CA ARG A 73 -6.49 4.82 -12.98
C ARG A 73 -5.97 6.03 -12.22
N ILE A 74 -6.00 7.21 -12.85
CA ILE A 74 -5.64 8.47 -12.21
C ILE A 74 -6.58 8.75 -11.03
N ALA A 75 -7.89 8.60 -11.20
CA ALA A 75 -8.85 8.78 -10.12
C ALA A 75 -8.57 7.84 -8.93
N SER A 76 -8.22 6.59 -9.20
CA SER A 76 -7.84 5.62 -8.16
C SER A 76 -6.56 6.05 -7.42
N ILE A 77 -5.57 6.59 -8.13
CA ILE A 77 -4.33 7.08 -7.54
C ILE A 77 -4.60 8.32 -6.67
N LEU A 78 -5.43 9.24 -7.13
CA LEU A 78 -5.82 10.42 -6.36
C LEU A 78 -6.54 10.04 -5.05
N GLN A 79 -7.47 9.08 -5.11
CA GLN A 79 -8.17 8.56 -3.95
C GLN A 79 -7.25 7.83 -2.96
N ALA A 80 -6.26 7.09 -3.47
CA ALA A 80 -5.31 6.38 -2.63
C ALA A 80 -4.27 7.30 -1.97
N ASN A 81 -4.11 8.54 -2.47
CA ASN A 81 -3.14 9.51 -1.99
C ASN A 81 -3.79 10.86 -1.68
N PRO A 82 -4.70 10.92 -0.71
CA PRO A 82 -5.36 12.17 -0.34
C PRO A 82 -4.35 13.20 0.18
N GLU A 83 -4.71 14.45 0.13
CA GLU A 83 -4.02 15.52 0.83
C GLU A 83 -4.52 15.57 2.27
N ILE A 84 -3.61 15.38 3.22
CA ILE A 84 -3.91 15.43 4.66
C ILE A 84 -3.52 16.79 5.18
N THR A 85 -4.49 17.50 5.77
CA THR A 85 -4.28 18.81 6.39
C THR A 85 -4.63 18.73 7.87
N GLU A 86 -3.69 19.12 8.73
CA GLU A 86 -3.95 19.25 10.16
C GLU A 86 -4.84 20.46 10.43
N ILE A 87 -5.90 20.25 11.21
CA ILE A 87 -6.90 21.26 11.56
C ILE A 87 -6.68 21.71 13.00
N THR A 88 -6.42 22.99 13.18
CA THR A 88 -6.22 23.60 14.50
C THR A 88 -7.16 24.77 14.78
N ASP A 89 -7.90 25.22 13.76
CA ASP A 89 -8.74 26.42 13.78
C ASP A 89 -10.23 26.14 13.87
N ARG A 90 -10.63 24.90 13.79
CA ARG A 90 -12.02 24.45 13.95
C ARG A 90 -12.12 23.13 14.72
N SER A 91 -13.32 22.85 15.20
CA SER A 91 -13.67 21.57 15.81
C SER A 91 -13.80 20.43 14.77
N ALA A 92 -13.71 19.20 15.24
CA ALA A 92 -13.87 17.97 14.46
C ALA A 92 -15.25 17.89 13.81
N GLN A 93 -15.28 17.43 12.57
CA GLN A 93 -16.48 17.24 11.77
C GLN A 93 -16.55 15.81 11.22
N ASN A 94 -17.73 15.42 10.75
CA ASN A 94 -17.89 14.14 10.07
C ASN A 94 -16.97 14.09 8.82
N GLY A 95 -16.25 12.99 8.64
CA GLY A 95 -15.23 12.80 7.59
C GLY A 95 -13.81 13.21 7.97
N ASP A 96 -13.61 13.90 9.11
CA ASP A 96 -12.27 14.17 9.63
C ASP A 96 -11.68 12.89 10.27
N THR A 97 -10.38 12.77 10.26
CA THR A 97 -9.65 11.77 11.05
C THR A 97 -9.16 12.42 12.32
N VAL A 98 -9.57 11.90 13.46
CA VAL A 98 -9.13 12.36 14.78
C VAL A 98 -8.14 11.37 15.37
N ASN A 99 -6.99 11.87 15.85
CA ASN A 99 -6.08 11.06 16.65
C ASN A 99 -6.49 11.19 18.10
N ILE A 100 -6.81 10.06 18.75
CA ILE A 100 -7.39 10.01 20.08
C ILE A 100 -6.65 9.05 21.01
N ASP A 101 -6.67 9.40 22.29
CA ASP A 101 -6.42 8.47 23.37
C ASP A 101 -7.77 8.16 24.04
N TYR A 102 -8.05 6.92 24.33
CA TYR A 102 -9.29 6.56 25.01
C TYR A 102 -9.13 5.47 26.05
N VAL A 103 -9.98 5.54 27.08
CA VAL A 103 -10.09 4.53 28.14
C VAL A 103 -11.56 4.20 28.34
N GLY A 104 -11.95 2.97 28.00
CA GLY A 104 -13.29 2.45 28.24
C GLY A 104 -13.40 1.82 29.61
N MET A 105 -14.42 2.20 30.36
CA MET A 105 -14.70 1.72 31.72
C MET A 105 -16.12 1.17 31.81
N LYS A 106 -16.23 0.02 32.49
CA LYS A 106 -17.51 -0.55 32.94
C LYS A 106 -17.54 -0.52 34.47
N ASP A 107 -18.56 0.08 35.04
CA ASP A 107 -18.69 0.26 36.50
C ASP A 107 -17.46 0.93 37.15
N GLY A 108 -16.80 1.84 36.42
CA GLY A 108 -15.60 2.54 36.86
C GLY A 108 -14.29 1.75 36.78
N VAL A 109 -14.31 0.57 36.17
CA VAL A 109 -13.14 -0.29 35.97
C VAL A 109 -12.85 -0.41 34.48
N ALA A 110 -11.60 -0.11 34.07
CA ALA A 110 -11.18 -0.29 32.68
C ALA A 110 -11.28 -1.75 32.28
N PHE A 111 -11.76 -2.00 31.04
CA PHE A 111 -11.89 -3.36 30.52
C PHE A 111 -10.86 -3.63 29.42
N ASP A 112 -10.55 -4.91 29.25
CA ASP A 112 -9.58 -5.33 28.22
C ASP A 112 -10.05 -5.00 26.81
N GLY A 113 -9.16 -4.37 26.02
CA GLY A 113 -9.45 -3.90 24.67
C GLY A 113 -10.19 -2.55 24.62
N GLY A 114 -10.53 -1.96 25.77
CA GLY A 114 -11.18 -0.65 25.87
C GLY A 114 -10.21 0.53 25.93
N THR A 115 -8.89 0.31 25.84
CA THR A 115 -7.89 1.38 25.98
C THR A 115 -6.94 1.40 24.80
N ALA A 116 -6.69 2.58 24.22
CA ALA A 116 -5.62 2.81 23.28
C ALA A 116 -5.12 4.26 23.36
N GLU A 117 -3.88 4.46 22.93
CA GLU A 117 -3.25 5.77 22.80
C GLU A 117 -2.86 6.00 21.32
N GLY A 118 -3.07 7.23 20.83
CA GLY A 118 -2.70 7.64 19.48
C GLY A 118 -3.48 6.92 18.38
N TYR A 119 -4.73 6.53 18.64
CA TYR A 119 -5.56 5.86 17.65
C TYR A 119 -6.15 6.84 16.64
N ASP A 120 -5.96 6.58 15.36
CA ASP A 120 -6.52 7.40 14.27
C ASP A 120 -7.92 6.86 13.91
N LEU A 121 -8.94 7.66 14.17
CA LEU A 121 -10.35 7.36 13.91
C LEU A 121 -10.93 8.33 12.87
N GLU A 122 -11.47 7.80 11.79
CA GLU A 122 -12.23 8.58 10.83
C GLU A 122 -13.68 8.70 11.31
N LEU A 123 -14.14 9.93 11.58
CA LEU A 123 -15.50 10.18 12.06
C LEU A 123 -16.54 9.91 10.96
N GLY A 124 -17.52 9.06 11.24
CA GLY A 124 -18.52 8.58 10.30
C GLY A 124 -18.13 7.31 9.55
N SER A 125 -17.10 6.62 10.00
CA SER A 125 -16.69 5.31 9.47
C SER A 125 -17.45 4.13 10.06
N ASP A 126 -18.22 4.35 11.14
CA ASP A 126 -18.91 3.32 11.93
C ASP A 126 -17.95 2.22 12.45
N ALA A 127 -16.69 2.60 12.71
CA ALA A 127 -15.66 1.68 13.22
C ALA A 127 -15.82 1.38 14.71
N PHE A 128 -16.50 2.26 15.46
CA PHE A 128 -16.77 2.13 16.89
C PHE A 128 -18.25 1.86 17.14
N ILE A 129 -18.60 1.62 18.41
CA ILE A 129 -20.00 1.46 18.83
C ILE A 129 -20.79 2.75 18.62
N ASP A 130 -22.10 2.59 18.42
CA ASP A 130 -23.02 3.69 18.16
C ASP A 130 -22.87 4.81 19.17
N GLY A 131 -22.79 6.05 18.69
CA GLY A 131 -22.65 7.26 19.48
C GLY A 131 -21.23 7.64 19.87
N PHE A 132 -20.23 6.77 19.66
CA PHE A 132 -18.83 7.10 19.97
C PHE A 132 -18.31 8.21 19.04
N GLU A 133 -18.43 8.00 17.74
CA GLU A 133 -17.97 8.96 16.73
C GLU A 133 -18.79 10.25 16.77
N ASP A 134 -20.12 10.15 16.92
CA ASP A 134 -21.02 11.29 17.09
C ASP A 134 -20.66 12.13 18.33
N GLY A 135 -20.25 11.48 19.40
CA GLY A 135 -19.81 12.16 20.62
C GLY A 135 -18.52 12.96 20.46
N LEU A 136 -17.72 12.66 19.43
CA LEU A 136 -16.47 13.38 19.12
C LEU A 136 -16.68 14.50 18.11
N ILE A 137 -17.79 14.53 17.36
CA ILE A 137 -18.12 15.64 16.48
C ILE A 137 -18.23 16.92 17.33
N GLY A 138 -17.58 17.98 16.86
CA GLY A 138 -17.52 19.26 17.57
C GLY A 138 -16.47 19.33 18.68
N ALA A 139 -15.64 18.30 18.88
CA ALA A 139 -14.49 18.34 19.78
C ALA A 139 -13.36 19.19 19.21
N ASN A 140 -12.57 19.80 20.06
CA ASN A 140 -11.38 20.55 19.69
C ASN A 140 -10.11 19.75 20.03
N VAL A 141 -9.00 20.12 19.41
CA VAL A 141 -7.69 19.55 19.77
C VAL A 141 -7.38 19.83 21.24
N GLY A 142 -6.96 18.79 21.98
CA GLY A 142 -6.67 18.85 23.42
C GLY A 142 -7.91 18.74 24.31
N GLU A 143 -9.11 18.57 23.75
CA GLU A 143 -10.35 18.43 24.52
C GLU A 143 -10.51 16.99 25.04
N GLU A 144 -10.91 16.87 26.31
CA GLU A 144 -11.28 15.61 26.93
C GLU A 144 -12.81 15.51 26.97
N ARG A 145 -13.33 14.34 26.57
CA ARG A 145 -14.77 14.02 26.58
C ARG A 145 -15.04 12.69 27.26
N SER A 146 -16.06 12.67 28.11
CA SER A 146 -16.60 11.42 28.68
C SER A 146 -17.88 11.04 27.94
N LEU A 147 -17.84 9.93 27.22
CA LEU A 147 -18.94 9.41 26.40
C LEU A 147 -19.64 8.28 27.15
N ASN A 148 -20.93 8.44 27.45
CA ASN A 148 -21.76 7.38 28.05
C ASN A 148 -22.42 6.59 26.92
N LEU A 149 -22.00 5.36 26.71
CA LEU A 149 -22.41 4.53 25.58
C LEU A 149 -22.93 3.17 26.07
N THR A 150 -23.60 2.45 25.17
CA THR A 150 -24.08 1.09 25.46
C THR A 150 -23.62 0.18 24.32
N PHE A 151 -22.98 -0.93 24.65
CA PHE A 151 -22.65 -1.94 23.65
C PHE A 151 -23.92 -2.57 23.07
N PRO A 152 -23.95 -2.89 21.77
CA PRO A 152 -25.07 -3.61 21.16
C PRO A 152 -25.26 -4.99 21.82
N GLU A 153 -26.49 -5.51 21.81
CA GLU A 153 -26.82 -6.81 22.45
C GLU A 153 -26.13 -8.00 21.77
N ASP A 154 -25.80 -7.87 20.50
CA ASP A 154 -25.12 -8.87 19.66
C ASP A 154 -23.60 -8.67 19.61
N TYR A 155 -23.04 -7.85 20.50
CA TYR A 155 -21.59 -7.63 20.56
C TYR A 155 -20.85 -8.93 20.84
N GLY A 156 -19.74 -9.16 20.12
CA GLY A 156 -19.00 -10.42 20.15
C GLY A 156 -18.41 -10.82 21.51
N ASN A 157 -18.29 -9.90 22.47
CA ASN A 157 -17.89 -10.16 23.85
C ASN A 157 -19.14 -10.16 24.73
N ALA A 158 -19.49 -11.35 25.26
CA ALA A 158 -20.69 -11.54 26.09
C ALA A 158 -20.67 -10.75 27.41
N ASP A 159 -19.50 -10.38 27.93
CA ASP A 159 -19.36 -9.61 29.19
C ASP A 159 -19.65 -8.12 28.97
N LEU A 160 -19.62 -7.67 27.72
CA LEU A 160 -19.88 -6.29 27.32
C LEU A 160 -21.20 -6.12 26.57
N ALA A 161 -21.76 -7.19 25.98
CA ALA A 161 -23.00 -7.14 25.21
C ALA A 161 -24.15 -6.53 26.03
N GLY A 162 -24.80 -5.49 25.51
CA GLY A 162 -25.87 -4.75 26.16
C GLY A 162 -25.45 -3.94 27.39
N GLN A 163 -24.15 -3.84 27.70
CA GLN A 163 -23.68 -3.16 28.93
C GLN A 163 -23.45 -1.68 28.67
N ALA A 164 -23.80 -0.87 29.64
CA ALA A 164 -23.46 0.55 29.68
C ALA A 164 -21.99 0.73 30.08
N VAL A 165 -21.30 1.58 29.38
CA VAL A 165 -19.87 1.88 29.57
C VAL A 165 -19.61 3.39 29.43
N VAL A 166 -18.51 3.83 29.99
CA VAL A 166 -18.04 5.20 29.87
C VAL A 166 -16.69 5.16 29.14
N PHE A 167 -16.56 5.94 28.08
CA PHE A 167 -15.27 6.17 27.44
C PHE A 167 -14.79 7.58 27.75
N ASP A 168 -13.65 7.67 28.40
CA ASP A 168 -12.93 8.93 28.51
C ASP A 168 -11.99 9.03 27.32
N VAL A 169 -12.15 10.08 26.52
CA VAL A 169 -11.46 10.26 25.23
C VAL A 169 -10.78 11.62 25.22
N THR A 170 -9.52 11.65 24.86
CA THR A 170 -8.74 12.86 24.61
C THR A 170 -8.45 13.01 23.11
N VAL A 171 -8.74 14.15 22.53
CA VAL A 171 -8.46 14.43 21.10
C VAL A 171 -7.09 15.06 20.99
N ASN A 172 -6.12 14.33 20.44
CA ASN A 172 -4.74 14.79 20.28
C ASN A 172 -4.55 15.65 19.03
N LYS A 173 -5.24 15.27 17.92
CA LYS A 173 -5.07 15.89 16.61
C LYS A 173 -6.32 15.70 15.76
N ILE A 174 -6.57 16.64 14.88
CA ILE A 174 -7.65 16.57 13.89
C ILE A 174 -7.04 16.73 12.51
N GLU A 175 -7.34 15.85 11.59
CA GLU A 175 -6.88 15.86 10.21
C GLU A 175 -8.06 15.81 9.24
N GLU A 176 -8.02 16.66 8.23
CA GLU A 176 -8.96 16.63 7.12
C GLU A 176 -8.31 15.96 5.92
N LYS A 177 -8.96 14.93 5.37
CA LYS A 177 -8.57 14.29 4.12
C LYS A 177 -9.28 14.97 2.96
N LYS A 178 -8.52 15.66 2.12
CA LYS A 178 -9.03 16.23 0.86
C LYS A 178 -8.64 15.36 -0.32
N ASN A 179 -9.53 15.25 -1.31
CA ASN A 179 -9.16 14.63 -2.56
C ASN A 179 -7.98 15.41 -3.16
N ALA A 180 -6.90 14.71 -3.46
CA ALA A 180 -5.75 15.32 -4.12
C ALA A 180 -6.14 15.84 -5.50
N ILE A 181 -5.54 16.94 -5.90
CA ILE A 181 -5.69 17.52 -7.24
C ILE A 181 -4.54 16.99 -8.10
N LEU A 182 -4.84 16.60 -9.34
CA LEU A 182 -3.81 16.18 -10.28
C LEU A 182 -3.05 17.40 -10.79
N ASP A 183 -1.93 17.68 -10.15
CA ASP A 183 -0.98 18.72 -10.56
C ASP A 183 0.46 18.16 -10.56
N ASP A 184 1.41 18.95 -10.99
CA ASP A 184 2.81 18.51 -11.07
C ASP A 184 3.40 18.19 -9.69
N ALA A 185 2.96 18.88 -8.63
CA ALA A 185 3.39 18.62 -7.27
C ALA A 185 2.89 17.25 -6.78
N PHE A 186 1.65 16.92 -7.09
CA PHE A 186 1.09 15.60 -6.80
C PHE A 186 1.86 14.51 -7.54
N VAL A 187 2.11 14.70 -8.84
CA VAL A 187 2.84 13.72 -9.68
C VAL A 187 4.24 13.46 -9.13
N GLN A 188 4.98 14.49 -8.74
CA GLN A 188 6.31 14.36 -8.13
C GLN A 188 6.29 13.63 -6.77
N ARG A 189 5.18 13.72 -6.05
CA ARG A 189 5.02 13.03 -4.76
C ARG A 189 4.77 11.53 -4.91
N VAL A 190 4.03 11.12 -5.95
CA VAL A 190 3.55 9.73 -6.12
C VAL A 190 4.29 8.94 -7.20
N SER A 191 5.18 9.60 -7.96
CA SER A 191 5.90 8.98 -9.07
C SER A 191 7.27 9.63 -9.30
N ASP A 192 8.05 9.05 -10.20
CA ASP A 192 9.35 9.60 -10.64
C ASP A 192 9.23 10.65 -11.76
N PHE A 193 7.99 11.03 -12.14
CA PHE A 193 7.73 12.02 -13.17
C PHE A 193 7.71 13.45 -12.61
N SER A 194 8.01 14.42 -13.47
CA SER A 194 8.06 15.83 -13.07
C SER A 194 6.78 16.59 -13.39
N THR A 195 6.00 16.12 -14.34
CA THR A 195 4.79 16.80 -14.84
C THR A 195 3.62 15.86 -15.06
N VAL A 196 2.40 16.42 -15.04
CA VAL A 196 1.16 15.69 -15.35
C VAL A 196 1.19 15.11 -16.77
N ASP A 197 1.78 15.84 -17.72
CA ASP A 197 1.86 15.38 -19.10
C ASP A 197 2.76 14.15 -19.25
N GLU A 198 3.92 14.13 -18.60
CA GLU A 198 4.80 12.95 -18.55
C GLU A 198 4.12 11.77 -17.88
N PHE A 199 3.38 12.02 -16.81
CA PHE A 199 2.63 11.00 -16.09
C PHE A 199 1.53 10.36 -16.95
N LYS A 200 0.82 11.17 -17.75
CA LYS A 200 -0.24 10.71 -18.68
C LYS A 200 0.29 10.06 -19.93
N ASP A 201 1.46 10.50 -20.43
CA ASP A 201 2.03 10.03 -21.73
C ASP A 201 2.51 8.57 -21.63
N ARG A 202 2.77 8.06 -20.44
CA ARG A 202 3.12 6.64 -20.23
C ARG A 202 1.89 5.73 -20.17
N LYS A 203 1.15 5.65 -21.27
CA LYS A 203 0.02 4.71 -21.49
C LYS A 203 0.41 3.22 -21.37
N SER A 204 1.68 2.90 -21.20
CA SER A 204 2.21 1.52 -21.22
C SER A 204 2.79 1.03 -19.87
N VAL A 205 2.56 1.75 -18.78
CA VAL A 205 3.05 1.35 -17.43
C VAL A 205 1.86 1.01 -16.53
N VAL A 206 1.06 0.08 -16.99
CA VAL A 206 0.05 -0.60 -16.15
C VAL A 206 0.30 -2.10 -16.22
#